data_dc0ba25f09a8db5a9e6718827d6f40b6
#
_entry.id   dc0ba25f09a8db5a9e6718827d6f40b6
#
_cell.length_a   1.000
_cell.length_b   1.000
_cell.length_c   1.000
_cell.angle_alpha   90.00
_cell.angle_beta   90.00
_cell.angle_gamma   90.00
#
_symmetry.space_group_name_H-M   'P 1'
#
loop_
_entity.id
_entity.type
_entity.pdbx_description
1 polymer ?
#
loop_
_entity_poly.entity_id
_entity_poly.type
_entity_poly.pdbx_seq_one_letter_code
_entity_poly.pdbx_strand_id
1 'polypeptide(L)'
;PLVLAAAAPAVLATYGAAALSALPAAEGKPLRVGLIQSDIVDYERLRREIGAAAVVRKVLDTHFAMSYDAIEHQHADAVLWSETVYPTTFGHPKSEAGAALDREIQSIVNAAGVPFVFGTYDVDAAGEYNAAAFVEPNRGLLGMYRKTRLFPLTEYVPTWLDGPVLRRWLPWAGTWKPGNGARLLPLRLADGREIPVLPLICLDDVDAGLAIAGARLGGRAILTMSNDAWFSAHPQGAALHEAAAAFRSIETRLPQFRVTTNGYSAVIDATGTELARTRMGEQALAVGDLPVPAPPRTLMVAWGDWVGRAAAAFLALLAARAALGALRRRGWTPDGAPSPAADAAALPAEVALLPRPARAAAGVLRAFARAGLLWMIAAVALGDPALQSNTLAQIRSFAALFLLPEAAAWCVLRAFAARAAIADGALVFTRGARRLELPLADIAAVEPWSLPIPGPGAALRLRTGERWRHGVAIARPAGLARALSAAAGTAIATEAPPRAGRYVQASTALARGR
;
A
#
# COMPACT_ATOMS: atom_id res chain seq x y z
N PRO A 1 29.55 -11.76 2.05
CA PRO A 1 28.12 -11.42 1.97
C PRO A 1 27.30 -12.03 3.10
N LEU A 2 27.45 -13.33 3.42
CA LEU A 2 26.70 -14.03 4.48
C LEU A 2 26.99 -13.45 5.88
N VAL A 3 28.23 -13.07 6.18
CA VAL A 3 28.60 -12.44 7.46
C VAL A 3 27.93 -11.09 7.63
N LEU A 4 27.87 -10.26 6.59
CA LEU A 4 27.17 -8.97 6.62
C LEU A 4 25.65 -9.15 6.74
N ALA A 5 25.09 -10.16 6.08
CA ALA A 5 23.68 -10.47 6.16
C ALA A 5 23.25 -10.96 7.56
N ALA A 6 24.14 -11.64 8.28
CA ALA A 6 23.89 -12.08 9.66
C ALA A 6 24.22 -10.99 10.70
N ALA A 7 25.23 -10.16 10.44
CA ALA A 7 25.67 -9.11 11.37
C ALA A 7 24.62 -8.00 11.54
N ALA A 8 23.94 -7.58 10.45
CA ALA A 8 22.95 -6.52 10.54
C ALA A 8 21.77 -6.84 11.46
N PRO A 9 21.09 -8.01 11.37
CA PRO A 9 20.06 -8.39 12.33
C PRO A 9 20.58 -8.48 13.78
N ALA A 10 21.80 -8.99 13.99
CA ALA A 10 22.39 -9.09 15.33
C ALA A 10 22.64 -7.71 15.96
N VAL A 11 23.17 -6.75 15.19
CA VAL A 11 23.38 -5.37 15.64
C VAL A 11 22.03 -4.70 15.96
N LEU A 12 21.01 -4.89 15.12
CA LEU A 12 19.67 -4.33 15.37
C LEU A 12 19.01 -4.95 16.60
N ALA A 13 19.15 -6.27 16.81
CA ALA A 13 18.63 -6.95 17.99
C ALA A 13 19.32 -6.46 19.27
N THR A 14 20.65 -6.31 19.24
CA THR A 14 21.44 -5.80 20.38
C THR A 14 21.05 -4.35 20.69
N TYR A 15 20.90 -3.50 19.67
CA TYR A 15 20.41 -2.13 19.83
C TYR A 15 18.99 -2.12 20.43
N GLY A 16 18.08 -2.96 19.93
CA GLY A 16 16.71 -3.07 20.43
C GLY A 16 16.67 -3.47 21.91
N ALA A 17 17.45 -4.47 22.29
CA ALA A 17 17.57 -4.92 23.69
C ALA A 17 18.11 -3.79 24.60
N ALA A 18 19.16 -3.10 24.17
CA ALA A 18 19.71 -1.97 24.91
C ALA A 18 18.71 -0.80 25.02
N ALA A 19 17.98 -0.50 23.94
CA ALA A 19 16.96 0.54 23.95
C ALA A 19 15.77 0.23 24.85
N LEU A 20 15.38 -1.05 24.96
CA LEU A 20 14.34 -1.50 25.90
C LEU A 20 14.81 -1.40 27.36
N SER A 21 16.05 -1.80 27.66
CA SER A 21 16.60 -1.70 29.02
C SER A 21 16.84 -0.25 29.49
N ALA A 22 16.94 0.69 28.55
CA ALA A 22 17.11 2.12 28.83
C ALA A 22 15.79 2.89 28.96
N LEU A 23 14.63 2.23 28.88
CA LEU A 23 13.35 2.90 29.09
C LEU A 23 13.27 3.47 30.51
N PRO A 24 12.81 4.73 30.68
CA PRO A 24 12.62 5.30 31.99
C PRO A 24 11.60 4.51 32.79
N ALA A 25 11.82 4.39 34.09
CA ALA A 25 10.83 3.82 34.99
C ALA A 25 9.51 4.60 34.89
N ALA A 26 8.39 3.89 35.06
CA ALA A 26 7.08 4.50 35.11
C ALA A 26 6.94 5.34 36.37
N GLU A 27 7.18 6.65 36.27
CA GLU A 27 7.02 7.58 37.38
C GLU A 27 5.70 8.34 37.28
N GLY A 28 5.04 8.54 38.41
CA GLY A 28 3.80 9.30 38.50
C GLY A 28 2.53 8.47 38.25
N LYS A 29 1.38 9.14 38.38
CA LYS A 29 0.07 8.53 38.13
C LYS A 29 -0.08 8.22 36.64
N PRO A 30 -0.44 6.99 36.22
CA PRO A 30 -0.72 6.70 34.83
C PRO A 30 -1.90 7.52 34.28
N LEU A 31 -1.98 7.65 32.98
CA LEU A 31 -3.15 8.17 32.27
C LEU A 31 -4.10 7.01 31.99
N ARG A 32 -5.37 7.15 32.39
CA ARG A 32 -6.41 6.16 32.18
C ARG A 32 -7.45 6.68 31.19
N VAL A 33 -7.58 6.02 30.03
CA VAL A 33 -8.52 6.45 28.97
C VAL A 33 -9.54 5.37 28.69
N GLY A 34 -10.81 5.77 28.60
CA GLY A 34 -11.92 4.94 28.13
C GLY A 34 -12.04 5.01 26.61
N LEU A 35 -11.89 3.87 25.93
CA LEU A 35 -11.99 3.72 24.47
C LEU A 35 -13.35 3.15 24.10
N ILE A 36 -14.18 3.94 23.44
CA ILE A 36 -15.57 3.58 23.13
C ILE A 36 -15.68 2.99 21.73
N GLN A 37 -15.82 1.68 21.63
CA GLN A 37 -16.08 0.95 20.40
C GLN A 37 -17.57 0.63 20.29
N SER A 38 -18.29 1.30 19.39
CA SER A 38 -19.76 1.23 19.32
C SER A 38 -20.29 0.12 18.42
N ASP A 39 -19.48 -0.42 17.51
CA ASP A 39 -19.88 -1.37 16.44
C ASP A 39 -21.02 -0.87 15.54
N ILE A 40 -21.20 0.45 15.45
CA ILE A 40 -22.22 1.03 14.55
C ILE A 40 -21.55 1.28 13.19
N VAL A 41 -21.65 0.31 12.28
CA VAL A 41 -20.88 0.31 11.00
C VAL A 41 -21.70 0.74 9.78
N ASP A 42 -22.98 0.44 9.72
CA ASP A 42 -23.83 0.66 8.54
C ASP A 42 -24.66 1.96 8.65
N TYR A 43 -23.97 3.10 8.90
CA TYR A 43 -24.62 4.39 9.11
C TYR A 43 -25.64 4.75 8.01
N GLU A 44 -25.27 4.58 6.73
CA GLU A 44 -26.14 4.93 5.60
C GLU A 44 -27.36 3.99 5.46
N ARG A 45 -27.22 2.73 5.83
CA ARG A 45 -28.34 1.80 5.90
C ARG A 45 -29.29 2.19 7.03
N LEU A 46 -28.77 2.40 8.23
CA LEU A 46 -29.54 2.84 9.39
C LEU A 46 -30.24 4.16 9.11
N ARG A 47 -29.57 5.13 8.47
CA ARG A 47 -30.16 6.41 8.09
C ARG A 47 -31.36 6.26 7.15
N ARG A 48 -31.32 5.30 6.22
CA ARG A 48 -32.47 5.01 5.33
C ARG A 48 -33.61 4.30 6.06
N GLU A 49 -33.30 3.45 7.05
CA GLU A 49 -34.27 2.66 7.80
C GLU A 49 -35.00 3.49 8.86
N ILE A 50 -34.29 4.28 9.66
CA ILE A 50 -34.85 4.99 10.82
C ILE A 50 -34.81 6.52 10.71
N GLY A 51 -34.21 7.05 9.66
CA GLY A 51 -34.04 8.49 9.42
C GLY A 51 -32.80 9.11 10.06
N ALA A 52 -32.36 10.26 9.52
CA ALA A 52 -31.11 10.91 9.89
C ALA A 52 -31.05 11.30 11.38
N ALA A 53 -32.09 11.90 11.93
CA ALA A 53 -32.10 12.32 13.32
C ALA A 53 -32.06 11.14 14.30
N ALA A 54 -32.79 10.06 14.00
CA ALA A 54 -32.85 8.87 14.85
C ALA A 54 -31.51 8.11 14.85
N VAL A 55 -30.79 8.05 13.73
CA VAL A 55 -29.46 7.39 13.69
C VAL A 55 -28.43 8.19 14.47
N VAL A 56 -28.43 9.53 14.35
CA VAL A 56 -27.53 10.39 15.15
C VAL A 56 -27.80 10.19 16.64
N ARG A 57 -29.11 10.20 17.03
CA ARG A 57 -29.50 9.95 18.42
C ARG A 57 -28.99 8.60 18.93
N LYS A 58 -29.22 7.52 18.15
CA LYS A 58 -28.76 6.18 18.50
C LYS A 58 -27.23 6.13 18.69
N VAL A 59 -26.47 6.77 17.80
CA VAL A 59 -25.00 6.84 17.90
C VAL A 59 -24.60 7.55 19.19
N LEU A 60 -25.17 8.74 19.48
CA LEU A 60 -24.83 9.51 20.66
C LEU A 60 -25.25 8.81 21.95
N ASP A 61 -26.45 8.24 22.02
CA ASP A 61 -26.94 7.52 23.22
C ASP A 61 -26.03 6.33 23.54
N THR A 62 -25.59 5.58 22.52
CA THR A 62 -24.65 4.48 22.70
C THR A 62 -23.33 4.98 23.28
N HIS A 63 -22.77 6.05 22.70
CA HIS A 63 -21.48 6.59 23.16
C HIS A 63 -21.59 7.22 24.56
N PHE A 64 -22.69 7.88 24.87
CA PHE A 64 -22.92 8.44 26.22
C PHE A 64 -23.03 7.34 27.29
N ALA A 65 -23.81 6.29 27.02
CA ALA A 65 -23.95 5.18 27.95
C ALA A 65 -22.60 4.47 28.22
N MET A 66 -21.82 4.20 27.18
CA MET A 66 -20.52 3.59 27.33
C MET A 66 -19.49 4.54 27.98
N SER A 67 -19.60 5.84 27.73
CA SER A 67 -18.74 6.86 28.38
C SER A 67 -19.06 6.95 29.86
N TYR A 68 -20.34 6.87 30.25
CA TYR A 68 -20.75 6.81 31.63
C TYR A 68 -20.14 5.60 32.34
N ASP A 69 -20.20 4.41 31.72
CA ASP A 69 -19.56 3.20 32.28
C ASP A 69 -18.04 3.36 32.41
N ALA A 70 -17.37 3.95 31.42
CA ALA A 70 -15.92 4.23 31.47
C ALA A 70 -15.53 5.15 32.64
N ILE A 71 -16.36 6.13 32.97
CA ILE A 71 -16.07 7.13 33.99
C ILE A 71 -16.48 6.64 35.38
N GLU A 72 -17.72 6.22 35.56
CA GLU A 72 -18.27 5.88 36.87
C GLU A 72 -17.78 4.53 37.39
N HIS A 73 -17.65 3.54 36.51
CA HIS A 73 -17.28 2.19 36.93
C HIS A 73 -15.80 1.86 36.69
N GLN A 74 -15.21 2.46 35.65
CA GLN A 74 -13.82 2.20 35.30
C GLN A 74 -12.88 3.35 35.63
N HIS A 75 -13.39 4.48 36.16
CA HIS A 75 -12.62 5.66 36.63
C HIS A 75 -11.66 6.22 35.58
N ALA A 76 -12.11 6.33 34.32
CA ALA A 76 -11.33 6.91 33.23
C ALA A 76 -11.04 8.41 33.48
N ASP A 77 -9.79 8.82 33.31
CA ASP A 77 -9.36 10.23 33.38
C ASP A 77 -9.81 11.03 32.12
N ALA A 78 -10.09 10.34 31.00
CA ALA A 78 -10.56 10.91 29.75
C ALA A 78 -11.32 9.86 28.93
N VAL A 79 -12.15 10.32 27.97
CA VAL A 79 -12.90 9.45 27.07
C VAL A 79 -12.50 9.72 25.62
N LEU A 80 -12.32 8.66 24.84
CA LEU A 80 -11.98 8.72 23.43
C LEU A 80 -13.01 7.97 22.59
N TRP A 81 -13.68 8.66 21.65
CA TRP A 81 -14.57 8.07 20.65
C TRP A 81 -13.87 7.95 19.30
N SER A 82 -14.34 7.03 18.47
CA SER A 82 -13.73 6.75 17.18
C SER A 82 -13.91 7.88 16.14
N GLU A 83 -13.36 7.68 14.95
CA GLU A 83 -13.42 8.61 13.82
C GLU A 83 -14.87 8.84 13.37
N THR A 84 -15.23 10.10 13.10
CA THR A 84 -16.52 10.53 12.52
C THR A 84 -17.78 10.06 13.29
N VAL A 85 -17.67 9.91 14.60
CA VAL A 85 -18.82 9.53 15.47
C VAL A 85 -19.87 10.62 15.50
N TYR A 86 -19.46 11.87 15.63
CA TYR A 86 -20.36 13.01 15.57
C TYR A 86 -20.46 13.52 14.13
N PRO A 87 -21.52 13.20 13.38
CA PRO A 87 -21.58 13.36 11.93
C PRO A 87 -21.97 14.79 11.49
N THR A 88 -21.51 15.80 12.24
CA THR A 88 -21.67 17.23 11.91
C THR A 88 -20.45 18.00 12.39
N THR A 89 -20.46 19.33 12.28
CA THR A 89 -19.35 20.22 12.66
C THR A 89 -19.52 20.69 14.10
N PHE A 90 -18.86 20.02 15.06
CA PHE A 90 -18.93 20.43 16.47
C PHE A 90 -18.32 21.83 16.65
N GLY A 91 -19.02 22.70 17.39
CA GLY A 91 -18.62 24.10 17.61
C GLY A 91 -18.97 25.05 16.46
N HIS A 92 -19.32 24.53 15.28
CA HIS A 92 -19.75 25.28 14.11
C HIS A 92 -21.05 24.68 13.52
N PRO A 93 -22.14 24.63 14.30
CA PRO A 93 -23.34 23.91 13.90
C PRO A 93 -23.99 24.51 12.66
N LYS A 94 -24.39 23.65 11.71
CA LYS A 94 -25.05 24.04 10.45
C LYS A 94 -26.58 24.19 10.61
N SER A 95 -27.14 23.89 11.79
CA SER A 95 -28.58 23.94 12.08
C SER A 95 -28.82 24.12 13.58
N GLU A 96 -30.05 24.52 13.96
CA GLU A 96 -30.44 24.58 15.36
C GLU A 96 -30.41 23.21 16.05
N ALA A 97 -30.79 22.15 15.32
CA ALA A 97 -30.67 20.78 15.83
C ALA A 97 -29.21 20.40 16.12
N GLY A 98 -28.26 20.75 15.24
CA GLY A 98 -26.84 20.57 15.49
C GLY A 98 -26.38 21.37 16.71
N ALA A 99 -26.79 22.63 16.83
CA ALA A 99 -26.46 23.46 17.99
C ALA A 99 -27.05 22.90 19.33
N ALA A 100 -28.19 22.26 19.26
CA ALA A 100 -28.78 21.59 20.45
C ALA A 100 -27.94 20.35 20.84
N LEU A 101 -27.48 19.55 19.86
CA LEU A 101 -26.61 18.40 20.11
C LEU A 101 -25.26 18.83 20.64
N ASP A 102 -24.64 19.91 20.12
CA ASP A 102 -23.39 20.48 20.64
C ASP A 102 -23.52 20.85 22.13
N ARG A 103 -24.64 21.53 22.51
CA ARG A 103 -24.91 21.86 23.89
C ARG A 103 -25.14 20.65 24.78
N GLU A 104 -25.80 19.61 24.26
CA GLU A 104 -25.99 18.34 24.97
C GLU A 104 -24.66 17.65 25.25
N ILE A 105 -23.83 17.50 24.25
CA ILE A 105 -22.47 16.92 24.41
C ILE A 105 -21.69 17.71 25.46
N GLN A 106 -21.68 19.06 25.37
CA GLN A 106 -20.99 19.89 26.33
C GLN A 106 -21.56 19.72 27.75
N SER A 107 -22.89 19.62 27.91
CA SER A 107 -23.51 19.39 29.20
C SER A 107 -23.08 18.07 29.82
N ILE A 108 -23.00 17.01 29.00
CA ILE A 108 -22.55 15.69 29.45
C ILE A 108 -21.05 15.72 29.83
N VAL A 109 -20.21 16.37 29.05
CA VAL A 109 -18.78 16.56 29.38
C VAL A 109 -18.62 17.33 30.70
N ASN A 110 -19.43 18.37 30.91
CA ASN A 110 -19.42 19.14 32.16
C ASN A 110 -19.82 18.27 33.35
N ALA A 111 -20.88 17.47 33.22
CA ALA A 111 -21.33 16.56 34.26
C ALA A 111 -20.35 15.44 34.57
N ALA A 112 -19.69 14.93 33.53
CA ALA A 112 -18.66 13.90 33.64
C ALA A 112 -17.38 14.39 34.33
N GLY A 113 -17.07 15.67 34.27
CA GLY A 113 -15.87 16.25 34.89
C GLY A 113 -14.53 15.85 34.27
N VAL A 114 -14.56 15.12 33.14
CA VAL A 114 -13.36 14.66 32.41
C VAL A 114 -13.42 15.07 30.94
N PRO A 115 -12.27 15.29 30.26
CA PRO A 115 -12.24 15.68 28.85
C PRO A 115 -12.71 14.55 27.95
N PHE A 116 -13.45 14.91 26.89
CA PHE A 116 -13.80 14.03 25.79
C PHE A 116 -13.05 14.41 24.53
N VAL A 117 -12.55 13.39 23.81
CA VAL A 117 -11.95 13.54 22.49
C VAL A 117 -12.71 12.67 21.52
N PHE A 118 -13.21 13.24 20.42
CA PHE A 118 -14.04 12.48 19.50
C PHE A 118 -13.94 12.95 18.05
N GLY A 119 -14.14 11.98 17.13
CA GLY A 119 -14.19 12.22 15.70
C GLY A 119 -15.44 12.98 15.26
N THR A 120 -15.26 14.04 14.50
CA THR A 120 -16.27 14.93 13.96
C THR A 120 -15.80 15.55 12.65
N TYR A 121 -16.46 16.60 12.16
CA TYR A 121 -16.02 17.44 11.06
C TYR A 121 -15.65 18.83 11.56
N ASP A 122 -14.74 19.49 10.83
CA ASP A 122 -14.44 20.91 10.98
C ASP A 122 -14.62 21.62 9.64
N VAL A 123 -14.83 22.92 9.65
CA VAL A 123 -15.07 23.73 8.45
C VAL A 123 -14.42 25.08 8.57
N ASP A 124 -13.81 25.56 7.46
CA ASP A 124 -13.36 26.93 7.30
C ASP A 124 -13.60 27.41 5.86
N ALA A 125 -13.07 28.57 5.50
CA ALA A 125 -13.20 29.15 4.18
C ALA A 125 -12.58 28.27 3.05
N ALA A 126 -11.64 27.38 3.38
CA ALA A 126 -11.00 26.48 2.41
C ALA A 126 -11.82 25.21 2.16
N GLY A 127 -12.71 24.82 3.08
CA GLY A 127 -13.57 23.66 2.93
C GLY A 127 -13.81 22.91 4.24
N GLU A 128 -14.18 21.63 4.08
CA GLU A 128 -14.48 20.72 5.20
C GLU A 128 -13.29 19.78 5.46
N TYR A 129 -13.16 19.37 6.71
CA TYR A 129 -12.10 18.50 7.22
C TYR A 129 -12.69 17.38 8.07
N ASN A 130 -12.14 16.18 7.95
CA ASN A 130 -12.27 15.15 8.96
C ASN A 130 -11.43 15.57 10.17
N ALA A 131 -12.02 15.62 11.36
CA ALA A 131 -11.41 16.24 12.51
C ALA A 131 -11.68 15.50 13.83
N ALA A 132 -10.83 15.77 14.82
CA ALA A 132 -11.04 15.37 16.21
C ALA A 132 -11.24 16.60 17.08
N ALA A 133 -12.36 16.65 17.80
CA ALA A 133 -12.67 17.68 18.77
C ALA A 133 -12.13 17.32 20.16
N PHE A 134 -11.50 18.27 20.81
CA PHE A 134 -11.09 18.20 22.21
C PHE A 134 -12.00 19.09 23.03
N VAL A 135 -12.84 18.47 23.86
CA VAL A 135 -13.87 19.17 24.64
C VAL A 135 -13.60 19.00 26.13
N GLU A 136 -13.51 20.14 26.82
CA GLU A 136 -13.17 20.19 28.23
C GLU A 136 -14.40 20.50 29.11
N PRO A 137 -14.47 19.95 30.33
CA PRO A 137 -15.49 20.31 31.29
C PRO A 137 -15.45 21.83 31.57
N ASN A 138 -16.63 22.47 31.53
CA ASN A 138 -16.85 23.88 31.85
C ASN A 138 -16.05 24.91 31.01
N ARG A 139 -15.27 24.46 30.02
CA ARG A 139 -14.46 25.34 29.15
C ARG A 139 -14.85 25.25 27.68
N GLY A 140 -15.52 24.17 27.28
CA GLY A 140 -15.96 23.98 25.92
C GLY A 140 -14.92 23.38 25.01
N LEU A 141 -15.01 23.71 23.73
CA LEU A 141 -14.08 23.25 22.70
C LEU A 141 -12.71 23.88 22.91
N LEU A 142 -11.72 23.07 23.28
CA LEU A 142 -10.32 23.48 23.40
C LEU A 142 -9.66 23.67 22.03
N GLY A 143 -9.95 22.79 21.10
CA GLY A 143 -9.38 22.86 19.76
C GLY A 143 -9.73 21.64 18.90
N MET A 144 -9.38 21.75 17.63
CA MET A 144 -9.57 20.70 16.62
C MET A 144 -8.23 20.21 16.10
N TYR A 145 -8.11 18.92 15.90
CA TYR A 145 -7.11 18.33 15.03
C TYR A 145 -7.76 17.95 13.71
N ARG A 146 -7.16 18.32 12.59
CA ARG A 146 -7.65 17.99 11.24
C ARG A 146 -6.82 16.85 10.67
N LYS A 147 -7.47 15.81 10.18
CA LYS A 147 -6.82 14.66 9.54
C LYS A 147 -5.87 15.12 8.45
N THR A 148 -4.63 14.69 8.52
CA THR A 148 -3.57 15.14 7.61
C THR A 148 -3.43 14.23 6.40
N ARG A 149 -3.50 12.90 6.60
CA ARG A 149 -3.40 11.90 5.54
C ARG A 149 -4.77 11.43 5.11
N LEU A 150 -5.26 12.01 4.03
CA LEU A 150 -6.54 11.62 3.45
C LEU A 150 -6.36 10.42 2.54
N PHE A 151 -7.38 9.54 2.50
CA PHE A 151 -7.39 8.37 1.63
C PHE A 151 -7.69 8.81 0.18
N PRO A 152 -6.74 8.60 -0.78
CA PRO A 152 -6.93 9.02 -2.16
C PRO A 152 -8.13 8.33 -2.80
N LEU A 153 -8.87 9.08 -3.64
CA LEU A 153 -10.04 8.63 -4.40
C LEU A 153 -11.24 8.18 -3.55
N THR A 154 -11.15 8.35 -2.22
CA THR A 154 -12.23 8.10 -1.28
C THR A 154 -12.57 9.37 -0.50
N GLU A 155 -11.61 9.92 0.24
CA GLU A 155 -11.79 11.13 1.02
C GLU A 155 -11.50 12.40 0.20
N TYR A 156 -10.63 12.31 -0.79
CA TYR A 156 -10.34 13.40 -1.73
C TYR A 156 -9.89 12.87 -3.09
N VAL A 157 -10.00 13.74 -4.09
CA VAL A 157 -9.39 13.52 -5.40
C VAL A 157 -8.22 14.50 -5.55
N PRO A 158 -7.00 14.02 -5.94
CA PRO A 158 -5.89 14.92 -6.25
C PRO A 158 -6.30 15.97 -7.29
N THR A 159 -5.96 17.24 -7.06
CA THR A 159 -6.43 18.38 -7.86
C THR A 159 -6.10 18.26 -9.36
N TRP A 160 -4.94 17.66 -9.69
CA TRP A 160 -4.51 17.42 -11.08
C TRP A 160 -5.31 16.32 -11.78
N LEU A 161 -6.04 15.51 -11.04
CA LEU A 161 -6.89 14.42 -11.54
C LEU A 161 -8.38 14.75 -11.40
N ASP A 162 -8.74 15.74 -10.56
CA ASP A 162 -10.12 16.10 -10.26
C ASP A 162 -10.75 16.82 -11.46
N GLY A 163 -11.77 16.20 -12.03
CA GLY A 163 -12.49 16.74 -13.19
C GLY A 163 -13.82 16.05 -13.41
N PRO A 164 -14.70 16.65 -14.25
CA PRO A 164 -16.06 16.15 -14.45
C PRO A 164 -16.13 14.71 -14.98
N VAL A 165 -15.13 14.29 -15.73
CA VAL A 165 -15.05 12.90 -16.22
C VAL A 165 -14.79 11.95 -15.06
N LEU A 166 -13.77 12.22 -14.23
CA LEU A 166 -13.45 11.35 -13.09
C LEU A 166 -14.57 11.35 -12.05
N ARG A 167 -15.21 12.51 -11.80
CA ARG A 167 -16.33 12.63 -10.84
C ARG A 167 -17.57 11.83 -11.26
N ARG A 168 -17.78 11.59 -12.56
CA ARG A 168 -18.82 10.65 -13.02
C ARG A 168 -18.50 9.20 -12.69
N TRP A 169 -17.22 8.85 -12.63
CA TRP A 169 -16.75 7.48 -12.35
C TRP A 169 -16.56 7.22 -10.86
N LEU A 170 -16.28 8.28 -10.10
CA LEU A 170 -16.08 8.25 -8.64
C LEU A 170 -17.03 9.23 -7.94
N PRO A 171 -18.36 9.04 -8.04
CA PRO A 171 -19.33 9.96 -7.43
C PRO A 171 -19.28 9.97 -5.90
N TRP A 172 -18.73 8.91 -5.30
CA TRP A 172 -18.53 8.78 -3.85
C TRP A 172 -17.27 9.45 -3.32
N ALA A 173 -16.33 9.84 -4.17
CA ALA A 173 -15.09 10.46 -3.72
C ALA A 173 -15.36 11.80 -3.05
N GLY A 174 -14.89 11.93 -1.82
CA GLY A 174 -15.04 13.15 -1.01
C GLY A 174 -14.27 14.34 -1.56
N THR A 175 -14.49 15.47 -0.93
CA THR A 175 -13.83 16.76 -1.23
C THR A 175 -13.10 17.32 -0.02
N TRP A 176 -12.82 16.48 0.96
CA TRP A 176 -12.18 16.90 2.19
C TRP A 176 -10.80 17.51 1.95
N LYS A 177 -10.44 18.42 2.83
CA LYS A 177 -9.14 19.07 2.81
C LYS A 177 -8.21 18.41 3.82
N PRO A 178 -6.92 18.28 3.51
CA PRO A 178 -5.94 17.78 4.48
C PRO A 178 -5.66 18.82 5.56
N GLY A 179 -5.36 18.34 6.76
CA GLY A 179 -4.83 19.15 7.85
C GLY A 179 -3.37 19.56 7.61
N ASN A 180 -2.83 20.37 8.53
CA ASN A 180 -1.53 21.02 8.39
C ASN A 180 -0.35 20.22 9.01
N GLY A 181 -0.52 18.91 9.25
CA GLY A 181 0.52 18.07 9.84
C GLY A 181 0.33 17.81 11.33
N ALA A 182 1.38 17.30 11.97
CA ALA A 182 1.35 16.97 13.39
C ALA A 182 1.07 18.21 14.25
N ARG A 183 0.14 18.09 15.17
CA ARG A 183 -0.24 19.10 16.14
C ARG A 183 -0.46 18.45 17.49
N LEU A 184 0.09 19.02 18.54
CA LEU A 184 -0.22 18.61 19.91
C LEU A 184 -1.41 19.40 20.44
N LEU A 185 -2.26 18.70 21.16
CA LEU A 185 -3.32 19.30 21.95
C LEU A 185 -3.16 18.82 23.40
N PRO A 186 -3.36 19.70 24.39
CA PRO A 186 -3.27 19.27 25.78
C PRO A 186 -4.51 18.51 26.18
N LEU A 187 -4.33 17.39 26.86
CA LEU A 187 -5.39 16.68 27.59
C LEU A 187 -5.34 17.16 29.04
N ARG A 188 -6.26 18.01 29.44
CA ARG A 188 -6.33 18.59 30.79
C ARG A 188 -7.21 17.73 31.67
N LEU A 189 -6.62 17.14 32.67
CA LEU A 189 -7.29 16.18 33.55
C LEU A 189 -7.84 16.88 34.80
N ALA A 190 -8.81 16.23 35.45
CA ALA A 190 -9.45 16.73 36.67
C ALA A 190 -8.47 16.88 37.84
N ASP A 191 -7.38 16.10 37.84
CA ASP A 191 -6.33 16.17 38.87
C ASP A 191 -5.30 17.31 38.62
N GLY A 192 -5.51 18.16 37.62
CA GLY A 192 -4.68 19.29 37.26
C GLY A 192 -3.49 18.96 36.34
N ARG A 193 -3.29 17.69 35.97
CA ARG A 193 -2.27 17.34 34.99
C ARG A 193 -2.66 17.82 33.60
N GLU A 194 -1.68 18.28 32.85
CA GLU A 194 -1.81 18.62 31.43
C GLU A 194 -0.85 17.75 30.62
N ILE A 195 -1.37 16.89 29.76
CA ILE A 195 -0.61 15.93 28.99
C ILE A 195 -0.68 16.32 27.52
N PRO A 196 0.42 16.74 26.88
CA PRO A 196 0.43 17.04 25.45
C PRO A 196 0.30 15.74 24.66
N VAL A 197 -0.82 15.57 23.98
CA VAL A 197 -1.11 14.37 23.18
C VAL A 197 -1.06 14.67 21.69
N LEU A 198 -0.67 13.67 20.91
CA LEU A 198 -0.70 13.67 19.46
C LEU A 198 -1.97 12.95 18.99
N PRO A 199 -2.99 13.66 18.51
CA PRO A 199 -4.10 13.01 17.83
C PRO A 199 -3.69 12.53 16.44
N LEU A 200 -4.18 11.34 16.06
CA LEU A 200 -4.05 10.75 14.73
C LEU A 200 -5.40 10.19 14.30
N ILE A 201 -5.79 10.41 13.04
CA ILE A 201 -7.07 9.93 12.53
C ILE A 201 -6.82 8.93 11.39
N CYS A 202 -7.19 7.66 11.61
CA CYS A 202 -7.17 6.58 10.62
C CYS A 202 -5.80 6.50 9.90
N LEU A 203 -5.74 6.84 8.60
CA LEU A 203 -4.52 6.77 7.79
C LEU A 203 -3.34 7.61 8.34
N ASP A 204 -3.58 8.57 9.23
CA ASP A 204 -2.51 9.31 9.89
C ASP A 204 -1.58 8.39 10.71
N ASP A 205 -2.10 7.34 11.33
CA ASP A 205 -1.32 6.42 12.15
C ASP A 205 -0.40 5.48 11.34
N VAL A 206 -0.61 5.41 10.04
CA VAL A 206 0.29 4.70 9.11
C VAL A 206 1.52 5.56 8.74
N ASP A 207 1.44 6.88 8.90
CA ASP A 207 2.52 7.82 8.58
C ASP A 207 3.51 7.99 9.75
N ALA A 208 4.66 7.31 9.65
CA ALA A 208 5.76 7.47 10.61
C ALA A 208 6.21 8.94 10.75
N GLY A 209 6.13 9.72 9.67
CA GLY A 209 6.52 11.13 9.67
C GLY A 209 5.68 11.99 10.61
N LEU A 210 4.36 11.76 10.68
CA LEU A 210 3.47 12.47 11.60
C LEU A 210 3.77 12.11 13.06
N ALA A 211 3.95 10.83 13.37
CA ALA A 211 4.27 10.38 14.72
C ALA A 211 5.63 10.93 15.19
N ILE A 212 6.66 10.89 14.31
CA ILE A 212 7.98 11.47 14.58
C ILE A 212 7.89 12.99 14.82
N ALA A 213 7.10 13.69 14.00
CA ALA A 213 6.91 15.14 14.17
C ALA A 213 6.22 15.45 15.50
N GLY A 214 5.17 14.69 15.88
CA GLY A 214 4.50 14.85 17.17
C GLY A 214 5.43 14.59 18.37
N ALA A 215 6.28 13.56 18.30
CA ALA A 215 7.29 13.29 19.32
C ALA A 215 8.31 14.43 19.44
N ARG A 216 8.74 15.01 18.32
CA ARG A 216 9.65 16.17 18.28
C ARG A 216 9.04 17.45 18.87
N LEU A 217 7.73 17.62 18.74
CA LEU A 217 6.97 18.71 19.35
C LEU A 217 6.82 18.54 20.87
N GLY A 218 7.20 17.39 21.44
CA GLY A 218 7.12 17.11 22.87
C GLY A 218 5.85 16.34 23.27
N GLY A 219 5.21 15.64 22.35
CA GLY A 219 4.10 14.71 22.65
C GLY A 219 4.48 13.67 23.68
N ARG A 220 3.53 13.29 24.52
CA ARG A 220 3.72 12.31 25.60
C ARG A 220 2.84 11.06 25.46
N ALA A 221 1.78 11.15 24.66
CA ALA A 221 0.92 10.03 24.26
C ALA A 221 0.34 10.27 22.87
N ILE A 222 -0.09 9.18 22.23
CA ILE A 222 -0.83 9.21 20.97
C ILE A 222 -2.29 8.86 21.26
N LEU A 223 -3.23 9.63 20.68
CA LEU A 223 -4.65 9.31 20.66
C LEU A 223 -5.06 9.02 19.22
N THR A 224 -5.27 7.75 18.89
CA THR A 224 -5.68 7.35 17.54
C THR A 224 -7.18 7.05 17.49
N MET A 225 -7.84 7.61 16.50
CA MET A 225 -9.25 7.39 16.19
C MET A 225 -9.40 6.85 14.78
N SER A 226 -10.10 5.74 14.60
CA SER A 226 -10.29 5.14 13.27
C SER A 226 -11.72 4.64 13.05
N ASN A 227 -12.14 4.66 11.80
CA ASN A 227 -13.33 3.97 11.35
C ASN A 227 -12.91 2.74 10.54
N ASP A 228 -12.81 1.60 11.22
CA ASP A 228 -12.38 0.34 10.62
C ASP A 228 -13.55 -0.45 9.96
N ALA A 229 -14.74 0.17 9.77
CA ALA A 229 -15.88 -0.47 9.10
C ALA A 229 -15.58 -0.96 7.68
N TRP A 230 -14.61 -0.34 7.01
CA TRP A 230 -14.07 -0.77 5.71
C TRP A 230 -13.51 -2.20 5.72
N PHE A 231 -13.06 -2.68 6.88
CA PHE A 231 -12.46 -4.00 7.05
C PHE A 231 -13.44 -5.06 7.55
N SER A 232 -14.75 -4.75 7.72
CA SER A 232 -15.74 -5.68 8.29
C SER A 232 -15.77 -7.03 7.58
N ALA A 233 -15.60 -7.04 6.24
CA ALA A 233 -15.51 -8.29 5.46
C ALA A 233 -14.09 -8.91 5.47
N HIS A 234 -13.07 -8.21 5.97
CA HIS A 234 -11.66 -8.61 5.87
C HIS A 234 -10.89 -8.24 7.14
N PRO A 235 -11.06 -9.00 8.25
CA PRO A 235 -10.44 -8.69 9.55
C PRO A 235 -8.91 -8.53 9.51
N GLN A 236 -8.24 -9.18 8.54
CA GLN A 236 -6.79 -9.04 8.35
C GLN A 236 -6.37 -7.60 8.01
N GLY A 237 -7.26 -6.82 7.36
CA GLY A 237 -7.02 -5.40 7.08
C GLY A 237 -6.99 -4.58 8.36
N ALA A 238 -7.95 -4.79 9.26
CA ALA A 238 -7.98 -4.14 10.57
C ALA A 238 -6.78 -4.54 11.44
N ALA A 239 -6.39 -5.83 11.42
CA ALA A 239 -5.21 -6.29 12.16
C ALA A 239 -3.89 -5.69 11.61
N LEU A 240 -3.78 -5.54 10.29
CA LEU A 240 -2.62 -4.88 9.67
C LEU A 240 -2.58 -3.38 10.03
N HIS A 241 -3.73 -2.72 10.05
CA HIS A 241 -3.83 -1.31 10.43
C HIS A 241 -3.44 -1.10 11.90
N GLU A 242 -3.93 -1.95 12.81
CA GLU A 242 -3.54 -1.96 14.23
C GLU A 242 -2.03 -2.19 14.41
N ALA A 243 -1.47 -3.20 13.72
CA ALA A 243 -0.04 -3.46 13.76
C ALA A 243 0.78 -2.25 13.28
N ALA A 244 0.35 -1.58 12.18
CA ALA A 244 1.00 -0.36 11.71
C ALA A 244 0.92 0.76 12.75
N ALA A 245 -0.21 0.93 13.44
CA ALA A 245 -0.37 1.89 14.53
C ALA A 245 0.56 1.59 15.72
N ALA A 246 0.69 0.31 16.12
CA ALA A 246 1.59 -0.10 17.20
C ALA A 246 3.07 0.24 16.91
N PHE A 247 3.49 0.20 15.64
CA PHE A 247 4.84 0.65 15.26
C PHE A 247 5.11 2.11 15.61
N ARG A 248 4.09 2.97 15.64
CA ARG A 248 4.26 4.40 16.05
C ARG A 248 4.74 4.50 17.50
N SER A 249 4.21 3.64 18.39
CA SER A 249 4.70 3.56 19.79
C SER A 249 6.14 3.05 19.84
N ILE A 250 6.48 2.01 19.08
CA ILE A 250 7.85 1.46 19.02
C ILE A 250 8.85 2.51 18.51
N GLU A 251 8.50 3.25 17.47
CA GLU A 251 9.37 4.22 16.81
C GLU A 251 9.60 5.48 17.64
N THR A 252 8.58 5.93 18.37
CA THR A 252 8.60 7.21 19.09
C THR A 252 8.73 7.07 20.60
N ARG A 253 8.47 5.87 21.14
CA ARG A 253 8.33 5.60 22.57
C ARG A 253 7.17 6.36 23.23
N LEU A 254 6.18 6.75 22.44
CA LEU A 254 4.93 7.30 22.94
C LEU A 254 3.93 6.17 23.18
N PRO A 255 3.35 6.05 24.39
CA PRO A 255 2.22 5.15 24.61
C PRO A 255 1.01 5.61 23.78
N GLN A 256 0.13 4.69 23.41
CA GLN A 256 -0.97 4.97 22.48
C GLN A 256 -2.28 4.42 23.00
N PHE A 257 -3.32 5.24 22.93
CA PHE A 257 -4.71 4.87 23.08
C PHE A 257 -5.37 4.89 21.70
N ARG A 258 -5.70 3.72 21.18
CA ARG A 258 -6.31 3.54 19.87
C ARG A 258 -7.74 3.10 19.99
N VAL A 259 -8.69 3.87 19.45
CA VAL A 259 -10.10 3.53 19.38
C VAL A 259 -10.55 3.37 17.93
N THR A 260 -11.39 2.38 17.69
CA THR A 260 -12.01 2.13 16.39
C THR A 260 -13.52 2.01 16.52
N THR A 261 -14.25 2.21 15.40
CA THR A 261 -15.71 2.03 15.40
C THR A 261 -16.08 0.57 15.64
N ASN A 262 -15.36 -0.39 15.01
CA ASN A 262 -15.67 -1.83 15.06
C ASN A 262 -14.47 -2.74 14.84
N GLY A 263 -13.27 -2.17 14.67
CA GLY A 263 -12.03 -2.93 14.47
C GLY A 263 -11.43 -3.40 15.79
N TYR A 264 -10.14 -3.16 15.95
CA TYR A 264 -9.41 -3.47 17.17
C TYR A 264 -9.06 -2.16 17.90
N SER A 265 -9.79 -1.86 18.97
CA SER A 265 -9.41 -0.79 19.89
C SER A 265 -8.39 -1.35 20.88
N ALA A 266 -7.32 -0.61 21.15
CA ALA A 266 -6.21 -1.12 21.94
C ALA A 266 -5.54 -0.04 22.80
N VAL A 267 -5.05 -0.45 23.94
CA VAL A 267 -4.16 0.30 24.83
C VAL A 267 -2.76 -0.24 24.62
N ILE A 268 -1.86 0.54 24.05
CA ILE A 268 -0.55 0.11 23.56
C ILE A 268 0.53 0.88 24.33
N ASP A 269 1.46 0.16 24.94
CA ASP A 269 2.55 0.78 25.69
C ASP A 269 3.65 1.36 24.77
N ALA A 270 4.64 2.01 25.37
CA ALA A 270 5.77 2.61 24.66
C ALA A 270 6.68 1.58 23.94
N THR A 271 6.47 0.29 24.16
CA THR A 271 7.19 -0.81 23.49
C THR A 271 6.41 -1.42 22.34
N GLY A 272 5.16 -1.00 22.15
CA GLY A 272 4.24 -1.57 21.17
C GLY A 272 3.47 -2.78 21.68
N THR A 273 3.52 -3.05 22.98
CA THR A 273 2.77 -4.15 23.61
C THR A 273 1.32 -3.72 23.86
N GLU A 274 0.38 -4.54 23.42
CA GLU A 274 -1.04 -4.36 23.68
C GLU A 274 -1.38 -4.82 25.11
N LEU A 275 -1.75 -3.88 25.97
CA LEU A 275 -2.13 -4.17 27.37
C LEU A 275 -3.62 -4.50 27.51
N ALA A 276 -4.45 -3.92 26.66
CA ALA A 276 -5.88 -4.20 26.54
C ALA A 276 -6.29 -4.09 25.06
N ARG A 277 -7.24 -4.93 24.64
CA ARG A 277 -7.69 -5.00 23.24
C ARG A 277 -9.12 -5.47 23.15
N THR A 278 -9.93 -4.85 22.30
CA THR A 278 -11.28 -5.32 21.93
C THR A 278 -11.20 -6.37 20.81
N ARG A 279 -12.34 -6.99 20.53
CA ARG A 279 -12.50 -7.82 19.33
C ARG A 279 -13.17 -7.01 18.22
N MET A 280 -12.91 -7.40 16.99
CA MET A 280 -13.58 -6.81 15.84
C MET A 280 -15.04 -7.26 15.76
N GLY A 281 -15.95 -6.30 15.44
CA GLY A 281 -17.38 -6.57 15.27
C GLY A 281 -18.14 -6.76 16.57
N GLU A 282 -17.68 -6.14 17.66
CA GLU A 282 -18.37 -6.14 18.95
C GLU A 282 -18.50 -4.72 19.50
N GLN A 283 -19.60 -4.43 20.18
CA GLN A 283 -19.72 -3.25 21.02
C GLN A 283 -18.93 -3.50 22.30
N ALA A 284 -17.87 -2.73 22.53
CA ALA A 284 -16.94 -2.96 23.63
C ALA A 284 -16.36 -1.67 24.19
N LEU A 285 -16.08 -1.68 25.49
CA LEU A 285 -15.31 -0.67 26.20
C LEU A 285 -13.94 -1.25 26.55
N ALA A 286 -12.87 -0.62 26.07
CA ALA A 286 -11.53 -0.90 26.55
C ALA A 286 -11.05 0.26 27.44
N VAL A 287 -10.52 -0.07 28.60
CA VAL A 287 -9.92 0.90 29.52
C VAL A 287 -8.55 0.39 29.92
N GLY A 288 -7.57 1.26 29.98
CA GLY A 288 -6.24 0.89 30.41
C GLY A 288 -5.40 2.04 30.91
N ASP A 289 -4.41 1.69 31.72
CA ASP A 289 -3.51 2.62 32.36
C ASP A 289 -2.16 2.64 31.63
N LEU A 290 -1.75 3.78 31.15
CA LEU A 290 -0.45 3.96 30.52
C LEU A 290 0.36 5.03 31.26
N PRO A 291 1.60 4.72 31.68
CA PRO A 291 2.55 5.75 32.06
C PRO A 291 2.82 6.67 30.88
N VAL A 292 2.87 7.97 31.13
CA VAL A 292 3.12 8.99 30.09
C VAL A 292 4.35 9.86 30.45
N PRO A 293 5.54 9.22 30.65
CA PRO A 293 6.77 9.96 30.92
C PRO A 293 7.22 10.75 29.69
N ALA A 294 8.20 11.62 29.85
CA ALA A 294 8.89 12.20 28.71
C ALA A 294 9.59 11.08 27.93
N PRO A 295 9.30 10.89 26.63
CA PRO A 295 9.85 9.76 25.89
C PRO A 295 11.36 9.92 25.67
N PRO A 296 12.15 8.84 25.69
CA PRO A 296 13.55 8.88 25.30
C PRO A 296 13.66 9.15 23.79
N ARG A 297 14.75 9.83 23.39
CA ARG A 297 15.03 10.07 21.97
C ARG A 297 15.39 8.75 21.28
N THR A 298 14.55 8.28 20.38
CA THR A 298 14.84 7.14 19.52
C THR A 298 15.63 7.56 18.28
N LEU A 299 16.23 6.60 17.56
CA LEU A 299 16.85 6.86 16.25
C LEU A 299 15.83 7.39 15.24
N MET A 300 14.57 6.92 15.30
CA MET A 300 13.51 7.41 14.43
C MET A 300 13.18 8.87 14.72
N VAL A 301 13.08 9.27 15.97
CA VAL A 301 12.84 10.66 16.36
C VAL A 301 14.05 11.55 16.01
N ALA A 302 15.28 11.07 16.23
CA ALA A 302 16.50 11.83 15.96
C ALA A 302 16.73 12.02 14.45
N TRP A 303 16.71 10.93 13.68
CA TRP A 303 17.09 10.92 12.26
C TRP A 303 15.89 10.95 11.29
N GLY A 304 14.65 10.91 11.82
CA GLY A 304 13.44 10.75 11.02
C GLY A 304 13.30 9.32 10.51
N ASP A 305 12.48 9.09 9.51
CA ASP A 305 12.35 7.77 8.86
C ASP A 305 13.63 7.42 8.09
N TRP A 306 14.68 7.08 8.84
CA TRP A 306 15.96 6.68 8.27
C TRP A 306 15.89 5.31 7.60
N VAL A 307 15.02 4.42 8.08
CA VAL A 307 14.82 3.07 7.51
C VAL A 307 14.24 3.19 6.11
N GLY A 308 13.15 3.95 5.94
CA GLY A 308 12.54 4.20 4.63
C GLY A 308 13.51 4.89 3.67
N ARG A 309 14.26 5.88 4.15
CA ARG A 309 15.28 6.57 3.34
C ARG A 309 16.43 5.66 2.94
N ALA A 310 16.91 4.80 3.83
CA ALA A 310 17.95 3.83 3.51
C ALA A 310 17.46 2.79 2.48
N ALA A 311 16.23 2.30 2.62
CA ALA A 311 15.61 1.41 1.65
C ALA A 311 15.45 2.07 0.28
N ALA A 312 14.98 3.31 0.22
CA ALA A 312 14.88 4.08 -1.02
C ALA A 312 16.24 4.31 -1.69
N ALA A 313 17.26 4.68 -0.91
CA ALA A 313 18.62 4.83 -1.40
C ALA A 313 19.20 3.51 -1.96
N PHE A 314 18.96 2.39 -1.28
CA PHE A 314 19.35 1.07 -1.74
C PHE A 314 18.67 0.70 -3.07
N LEU A 315 17.37 0.91 -3.18
CA LEU A 315 16.63 0.67 -4.43
C LEU A 315 17.11 1.58 -5.56
N ALA A 316 17.37 2.85 -5.28
CA ALA A 316 17.93 3.79 -6.24
C ALA A 316 19.32 3.34 -6.72
N LEU A 317 20.17 2.85 -5.82
CA LEU A 317 21.48 2.28 -6.17
C LEU A 317 21.37 1.04 -7.06
N LEU A 318 20.42 0.14 -6.75
CA LEU A 318 20.15 -1.03 -7.60
C LEU A 318 19.65 -0.62 -8.99
N ALA A 319 18.75 0.36 -9.06
CA ALA A 319 18.23 0.89 -10.32
C ALA A 319 19.36 1.58 -11.14
N ALA A 320 20.19 2.39 -10.50
CA ALA A 320 21.34 3.03 -11.12
C ALA A 320 22.35 1.98 -11.64
N ARG A 321 22.65 0.95 -10.84
CA ARG A 321 23.52 -0.16 -11.26
C ARG A 321 22.95 -0.90 -12.48
N ALA A 322 21.63 -1.15 -12.49
CA ALA A 322 20.95 -1.78 -13.62
C ALA A 322 20.98 -0.88 -14.87
N ALA A 323 20.72 0.42 -14.72
CA ALA A 323 20.79 1.41 -15.79
C ALA A 323 22.21 1.55 -16.36
N LEU A 324 23.25 1.67 -15.51
CA LEU A 324 24.65 1.71 -15.93
C LEU A 324 25.07 0.41 -16.65
N GLY A 325 24.60 -0.74 -16.16
CA GLY A 325 24.81 -2.01 -16.83
C GLY A 325 24.14 -2.08 -18.22
N ALA A 326 22.98 -1.46 -18.37
CA ALA A 326 22.28 -1.35 -19.66
C ALA A 326 22.99 -0.35 -20.60
N LEU A 327 23.46 0.79 -20.08
CA LEU A 327 24.23 1.79 -20.85
C LEU A 327 25.59 1.25 -21.29
N ARG A 328 26.31 0.57 -20.40
CA ARG A 328 27.59 -0.09 -20.77
C ARG A 328 27.41 -1.15 -21.86
N ARG A 329 26.28 -1.86 -21.86
CA ARG A 329 25.92 -2.78 -22.95
C ARG A 329 25.52 -2.06 -24.23
N ARG A 330 25.04 -0.81 -24.18
CA ARG A 330 24.76 0.03 -25.36
C ARG A 330 25.98 0.76 -25.89
N GLY A 331 26.96 1.08 -25.04
CA GLY A 331 28.17 1.82 -25.40
C GLY A 331 29.33 0.98 -25.93
N TRP A 332 29.22 -0.36 -25.92
CA TRP A 332 30.22 -1.22 -26.55
C TRP A 332 29.85 -1.43 -28.03
N THR A 333 30.13 -0.45 -28.87
CA THR A 333 30.30 -0.63 -30.30
C THR A 333 31.78 -0.87 -30.54
N PRO A 334 32.21 -2.00 -31.15
CA PRO A 334 33.52 -2.06 -31.75
C PRO A 334 33.57 -1.01 -32.85
N ASP A 335 34.64 -0.21 -32.89
CA ASP A 335 34.92 0.75 -33.95
C ASP A 335 34.75 0.12 -35.33
N GLY A 336 33.81 0.60 -36.11
CA GLY A 336 33.55 0.17 -37.46
C GLY A 336 32.23 0.77 -37.98
N ALA A 337 32.28 1.41 -39.14
CA ALA A 337 31.18 2.12 -39.81
C ALA A 337 29.84 1.35 -39.81
N PRO A 338 28.67 2.03 -39.78
CA PRO A 338 27.37 1.37 -39.79
C PRO A 338 27.15 0.63 -41.12
N SER A 339 27.45 -0.67 -41.11
CA SER A 339 27.05 -1.59 -42.16
C SER A 339 25.53 -1.83 -42.05
N PRO A 340 24.81 -2.04 -43.19
CA PRO A 340 23.39 -2.42 -43.20
C PRO A 340 23.08 -3.69 -42.40
N ALA A 341 24.05 -4.36 -41.84
CA ALA A 341 23.96 -5.51 -40.93
C ALA A 341 23.49 -5.15 -39.49
N ALA A 342 23.32 -3.86 -39.14
CA ALA A 342 22.95 -3.42 -37.75
C ALA A 342 21.55 -3.83 -37.32
N ASP A 343 20.73 -4.39 -38.21
CA ASP A 343 19.38 -4.90 -37.90
C ASP A 343 19.31 -6.43 -37.68
N ALA A 344 20.44 -7.15 -37.78
CA ALA A 344 20.52 -8.54 -37.41
C ALA A 344 20.49 -8.66 -35.89
N ALA A 345 19.71 -9.58 -35.32
CA ALA A 345 19.82 -9.91 -33.89
C ALA A 345 21.25 -10.40 -33.67
N ALA A 346 22.08 -9.54 -33.06
CA ALA A 346 23.47 -9.89 -32.82
C ALA A 346 23.51 -11.08 -31.86
N LEU A 347 23.93 -12.23 -32.33
CA LEU A 347 24.32 -13.32 -31.47
C LEU A 347 25.77 -13.07 -31.03
N PRO A 348 26.13 -13.26 -29.77
CA PRO A 348 25.37 -13.94 -28.72
C PRO A 348 24.29 -13.09 -28.05
N ALA A 349 23.10 -13.69 -27.81
CA ALA A 349 21.94 -13.03 -27.17
C ALA A 349 21.40 -13.86 -26.00
N GLU A 350 20.83 -13.17 -25.01
CA GLU A 350 20.02 -13.83 -23.96
C GLU A 350 18.65 -14.20 -24.56
N VAL A 351 18.27 -15.45 -24.40
CA VAL A 351 17.00 -16.02 -24.86
C VAL A 351 16.39 -16.87 -23.75
N ALA A 352 15.08 -17.17 -23.82
CA ALA A 352 14.54 -18.25 -23.02
C ALA A 352 14.25 -19.46 -23.92
N LEU A 353 14.86 -20.60 -23.57
CA LEU A 353 14.73 -21.84 -24.31
C LEU A 353 13.60 -22.68 -23.68
N LEU A 354 12.39 -22.52 -24.23
CA LEU A 354 11.16 -23.01 -23.62
C LEU A 354 10.74 -24.36 -24.22
N PRO A 355 10.74 -25.47 -23.44
CA PRO A 355 10.00 -26.66 -23.84
C PRO A 355 8.50 -26.36 -23.94
N ARG A 356 7.78 -27.15 -24.74
CA ARG A 356 6.34 -26.93 -25.01
C ARG A 356 5.50 -26.67 -23.75
N PRO A 357 5.60 -27.47 -22.65
CA PRO A 357 4.80 -27.22 -21.45
C PRO A 357 5.16 -25.92 -20.74
N ALA A 358 6.44 -25.55 -20.66
CA ALA A 358 6.86 -24.29 -20.04
C ALA A 358 6.38 -23.08 -20.86
N ARG A 359 6.42 -23.17 -22.19
CA ARG A 359 5.86 -22.14 -23.08
C ARG A 359 4.36 -22.00 -22.89
N ALA A 360 3.63 -23.11 -22.82
CA ALA A 360 2.20 -23.10 -22.58
C ALA A 360 1.88 -22.48 -21.20
N ALA A 361 2.57 -22.90 -20.14
CA ALA A 361 2.38 -22.35 -18.81
C ALA A 361 2.62 -20.84 -18.75
N ALA A 362 3.77 -20.37 -19.24
CA ALA A 362 4.06 -18.93 -19.27
C ALA A 362 3.07 -18.16 -20.17
N GLY A 363 2.60 -18.80 -21.26
CA GLY A 363 1.59 -18.24 -22.16
C GLY A 363 0.23 -18.07 -21.47
N VAL A 364 -0.25 -19.10 -20.78
CA VAL A 364 -1.50 -19.05 -20.03
C VAL A 364 -1.44 -18.02 -18.92
N LEU A 365 -0.35 -17.98 -18.14
CA LEU A 365 -0.18 -17.00 -17.07
C LEU A 365 -0.22 -15.55 -17.59
N ARG A 366 0.45 -15.24 -18.70
CA ARG A 366 0.40 -13.91 -19.30
C ARG A 366 -0.93 -13.57 -19.96
N ALA A 367 -1.58 -14.55 -20.58
CA ALA A 367 -2.92 -14.35 -21.13
C ALA A 367 -3.91 -14.03 -20.02
N PHE A 368 -3.84 -14.78 -18.91
CA PHE A 368 -4.65 -14.56 -17.72
C PHE A 368 -4.39 -13.18 -17.10
N ALA A 369 -3.11 -12.80 -16.92
CA ALA A 369 -2.76 -11.48 -16.39
C ALA A 369 -3.36 -10.35 -17.23
N ARG A 370 -3.24 -10.43 -18.55
CA ARG A 370 -3.78 -9.39 -19.45
C ARG A 370 -5.30 -9.37 -19.46
N ALA A 371 -5.95 -10.53 -19.47
CA ALA A 371 -7.40 -10.65 -19.35
C ALA A 371 -7.90 -10.11 -18.00
N GLY A 372 -7.21 -10.43 -16.91
CA GLY A 372 -7.49 -9.92 -15.57
C GLY A 372 -7.38 -8.39 -15.49
N LEU A 373 -6.34 -7.80 -16.08
CA LEU A 373 -6.18 -6.35 -16.13
C LEU A 373 -7.31 -5.69 -16.95
N LEU A 374 -7.65 -6.24 -18.12
CA LEU A 374 -8.75 -5.74 -18.93
C LEU A 374 -10.10 -5.86 -18.22
N TRP A 375 -10.32 -7.00 -17.54
CA TRP A 375 -11.54 -7.19 -16.74
C TRP A 375 -11.61 -6.17 -15.60
N MET A 376 -10.53 -5.91 -14.88
CA MET A 376 -10.50 -4.92 -13.81
C MET A 376 -10.80 -3.51 -14.33
N ILE A 377 -10.20 -3.13 -15.46
CA ILE A 377 -10.48 -1.83 -16.10
C ILE A 377 -11.96 -1.75 -16.45
N ALA A 378 -12.53 -2.80 -17.06
CA ALA A 378 -13.94 -2.86 -17.40
C ALA A 378 -14.85 -2.83 -16.18
N ALA A 379 -14.54 -3.60 -15.12
CA ALA A 379 -15.33 -3.65 -13.90
C ALA A 379 -15.37 -2.29 -13.19
N VAL A 380 -14.24 -1.61 -13.09
CA VAL A 380 -14.19 -0.23 -12.55
C VAL A 380 -14.96 0.73 -13.47
N ALA A 381 -14.80 0.60 -14.78
CA ALA A 381 -15.45 1.46 -15.78
C ALA A 381 -16.98 1.29 -15.83
N LEU A 382 -17.47 0.07 -15.67
CA LEU A 382 -18.90 -0.27 -15.72
C LEU A 382 -19.60 -0.17 -14.37
N GLY A 383 -18.87 0.16 -13.30
CA GLY A 383 -19.47 0.44 -12.02
C GLY A 383 -19.75 -0.78 -11.15
N ASP A 384 -18.88 -1.80 -11.16
CA ASP A 384 -19.02 -2.94 -10.26
C ASP A 384 -18.96 -2.49 -8.77
N PRO A 385 -20.07 -2.62 -7.99
CA PRO A 385 -20.13 -2.13 -6.63
C PRO A 385 -19.08 -2.77 -5.70
N ALA A 386 -18.66 -4.02 -5.98
CA ALA A 386 -17.68 -4.72 -5.17
C ALA A 386 -16.26 -4.15 -5.32
N LEU A 387 -15.97 -3.47 -6.45
CA LEU A 387 -14.68 -2.86 -6.74
C LEU A 387 -14.69 -1.35 -6.59
N GLN A 388 -15.81 -0.68 -6.85
CA GLN A 388 -15.89 0.78 -6.88
C GLN A 388 -15.66 1.45 -5.52
N SER A 389 -16.14 0.86 -4.44
CA SER A 389 -16.09 1.45 -3.09
C SER A 389 -14.97 0.89 -2.21
N ASN A 390 -14.12 -0.02 -2.72
CA ASN A 390 -13.17 -0.76 -1.90
C ASN A 390 -11.78 -0.80 -2.54
N THR A 391 -10.93 0.18 -2.19
CA THR A 391 -9.54 0.26 -2.67
C THR A 391 -8.72 -0.99 -2.34
N LEU A 392 -8.96 -1.62 -1.18
CA LEU A 392 -8.27 -2.84 -0.80
C LEU A 392 -8.66 -4.02 -1.72
N ALA A 393 -9.95 -4.12 -2.09
CA ALA A 393 -10.40 -5.09 -3.09
C ALA A 393 -9.77 -4.85 -4.46
N GLN A 394 -9.61 -3.58 -4.88
CA GLN A 394 -8.91 -3.22 -6.12
C GLN A 394 -7.45 -3.64 -6.08
N ILE A 395 -6.72 -3.32 -5.01
CA ILE A 395 -5.31 -3.70 -4.83
C ILE A 395 -5.15 -5.22 -4.83
N ARG A 396 -6.00 -5.94 -4.07
CA ARG A 396 -5.98 -7.40 -4.03
C ARG A 396 -6.28 -8.02 -5.39
N SER A 397 -7.27 -7.54 -6.09
CA SER A 397 -7.63 -8.02 -7.43
C SER A 397 -6.51 -7.74 -8.42
N PHE A 398 -5.89 -6.56 -8.39
CA PHE A 398 -4.74 -6.24 -9.21
C PHE A 398 -3.55 -7.17 -8.92
N ALA A 399 -3.26 -7.41 -7.66
CA ALA A 399 -2.20 -8.33 -7.26
C ALA A 399 -2.48 -9.76 -7.73
N ALA A 400 -3.69 -10.28 -7.49
CA ALA A 400 -4.06 -11.66 -7.80
C ALA A 400 -4.23 -11.92 -9.31
N LEU A 401 -4.87 -10.99 -10.02
CA LEU A 401 -5.25 -11.18 -11.43
C LEU A 401 -4.19 -10.71 -12.41
N PHE A 402 -3.31 -9.79 -12.01
CA PHE A 402 -2.28 -9.24 -12.89
C PHE A 402 -0.86 -9.48 -12.38
N LEU A 403 -0.50 -8.96 -11.19
CA LEU A 403 0.90 -8.99 -10.73
C LEU A 403 1.43 -10.40 -10.49
N LEU A 404 0.72 -11.23 -9.76
CA LEU A 404 1.18 -12.59 -9.44
C LEU A 404 1.30 -13.47 -10.70
N PRO A 405 0.33 -13.51 -11.63
CA PRO A 405 0.47 -14.29 -12.85
C PRO A 405 1.57 -13.76 -13.78
N GLU A 406 1.78 -12.43 -13.89
CA GLU A 406 2.86 -11.86 -14.69
C GLU A 406 4.23 -12.17 -14.07
N ALA A 407 4.37 -12.07 -12.73
CA ALA A 407 5.58 -12.46 -12.01
C ALA A 407 5.88 -13.96 -12.17
N ALA A 408 4.86 -14.81 -12.07
CA ALA A 408 5.02 -16.26 -12.29
C ALA A 408 5.46 -16.56 -13.73
N ALA A 409 4.88 -15.91 -14.73
CA ALA A 409 5.30 -16.03 -16.12
C ALA A 409 6.75 -15.58 -16.32
N TRP A 410 7.14 -14.46 -15.69
CA TRP A 410 8.51 -13.97 -15.68
C TRP A 410 9.47 -14.97 -15.02
N CYS A 411 9.11 -15.56 -13.90
CA CYS A 411 9.88 -16.60 -13.22
C CYS A 411 10.10 -17.83 -14.14
N VAL A 412 9.05 -18.27 -14.85
CA VAL A 412 9.18 -19.35 -15.84
C VAL A 412 10.18 -18.96 -16.93
N LEU A 413 10.06 -17.76 -17.52
CA LEU A 413 11.00 -17.31 -18.55
C LEU A 413 12.45 -17.25 -18.02
N ARG A 414 12.67 -16.75 -16.82
CA ARG A 414 13.99 -16.69 -16.16
C ARG A 414 14.51 -18.09 -15.83
N ALA A 415 13.63 -19.01 -15.42
CA ALA A 415 14.01 -20.39 -15.17
C ALA A 415 14.56 -21.11 -16.41
N PHE A 416 14.18 -20.68 -17.61
CA PHE A 416 14.65 -21.22 -18.88
C PHE A 416 15.57 -20.25 -19.66
N ALA A 417 16.10 -19.22 -19.00
CA ALA A 417 17.06 -18.31 -19.61
C ALA A 417 18.34 -19.05 -20.03
N ALA A 418 18.79 -18.78 -21.24
CA ALA A 418 20.00 -19.33 -21.83
C ALA A 418 20.68 -18.28 -22.71
N ARG A 419 21.96 -18.43 -22.96
CA ARG A 419 22.71 -17.63 -23.94
C ARG A 419 22.75 -18.39 -25.24
N ALA A 420 22.24 -17.77 -26.31
CA ALA A 420 22.33 -18.30 -27.66
C ALA A 420 23.54 -17.71 -28.38
N ALA A 421 24.36 -18.53 -29.02
CA ALA A 421 25.49 -18.12 -29.84
C ALA A 421 25.61 -19.06 -31.05
N ILE A 422 26.31 -18.65 -32.07
CA ILE A 422 26.72 -19.50 -33.19
C ILE A 422 28.20 -19.83 -33.01
N ALA A 423 28.51 -21.12 -32.96
CA ALA A 423 29.91 -21.63 -32.88
C ALA A 423 29.98 -22.95 -33.61
N ASP A 424 31.12 -23.21 -34.28
CA ASP A 424 31.47 -24.48 -34.92
C ASP A 424 30.37 -25.03 -35.86
N GLY A 425 29.72 -24.13 -36.63
CA GLY A 425 28.63 -24.51 -37.54
C GLY A 425 27.31 -24.92 -36.86
N ALA A 426 27.14 -24.63 -35.59
CA ALA A 426 25.97 -24.95 -34.82
C ALA A 426 25.39 -23.72 -34.07
N LEU A 427 24.07 -23.71 -33.85
CA LEU A 427 23.40 -22.82 -32.89
C LEU A 427 23.54 -23.44 -31.51
N VAL A 428 24.29 -22.78 -30.66
CA VAL A 428 24.64 -23.26 -29.31
C VAL A 428 23.90 -22.48 -28.26
N PHE A 429 23.21 -23.19 -27.39
CA PHE A 429 22.54 -22.63 -26.21
C PHE A 429 23.29 -23.04 -24.95
N THR A 430 23.73 -22.07 -24.15
CA THR A 430 24.47 -22.34 -22.91
C THR A 430 23.65 -21.85 -21.69
N ARG A 431 23.61 -22.71 -20.66
CA ARG A 431 22.95 -22.41 -19.37
C ARG A 431 23.77 -23.04 -18.24
N GLY A 432 24.58 -22.23 -17.57
CA GLY A 432 25.55 -22.76 -16.61
C GLY A 432 26.49 -23.76 -17.29
N ALA A 433 26.63 -24.95 -16.74
CA ALA A 433 27.43 -26.05 -17.31
C ALA A 433 26.73 -26.83 -18.44
N ARG A 434 25.42 -26.55 -18.69
CA ARG A 434 24.67 -27.28 -19.74
C ARG A 434 24.83 -26.58 -21.08
N ARG A 435 25.19 -27.33 -22.09
CA ARG A 435 25.34 -26.89 -23.49
C ARG A 435 24.41 -27.75 -24.36
N LEU A 436 23.64 -27.09 -25.21
CA LEU A 436 22.76 -27.73 -26.18
C LEU A 436 23.08 -27.17 -27.56
N GLU A 437 23.37 -28.03 -28.49
CA GLU A 437 23.81 -27.67 -29.85
C GLU A 437 22.77 -28.13 -30.86
N LEU A 438 22.57 -27.32 -31.88
CA LEU A 438 21.75 -27.63 -33.05
C LEU A 438 22.53 -27.25 -34.30
N PRO A 439 22.98 -28.24 -35.12
CA PRO A 439 23.72 -27.97 -36.35
C PRO A 439 22.95 -27.02 -37.27
N LEU A 440 23.58 -26.01 -37.82
CA LEU A 440 22.93 -25.08 -38.75
C LEU A 440 22.44 -25.80 -40.01
N ALA A 441 23.11 -26.87 -40.42
CA ALA A 441 22.73 -27.72 -41.53
C ALA A 441 21.34 -28.37 -41.34
N ASP A 442 20.90 -28.58 -40.09
CA ASP A 442 19.61 -29.19 -39.77
C ASP A 442 18.46 -28.20 -39.73
N ILE A 443 18.75 -26.89 -39.74
CA ILE A 443 17.72 -25.84 -39.63
C ILE A 443 17.20 -25.49 -41.04
N ALA A 444 15.90 -25.71 -41.27
CA ALA A 444 15.22 -25.33 -42.51
C ALA A 444 14.62 -23.93 -42.47
N ALA A 445 13.95 -23.59 -41.34
CA ALA A 445 13.27 -22.31 -41.19
C ALA A 445 13.15 -21.84 -39.74
N VAL A 446 13.03 -20.54 -39.57
CA VAL A 446 12.63 -19.87 -38.32
C VAL A 446 11.18 -19.44 -38.45
N GLU A 447 10.30 -20.03 -37.63
CA GLU A 447 8.86 -19.76 -37.63
C GLU A 447 8.50 -18.85 -36.44
N PRO A 448 8.28 -17.54 -36.64
CA PRO A 448 7.80 -16.67 -35.56
C PRO A 448 6.49 -17.18 -34.97
N TRP A 449 6.32 -17.05 -33.66
CA TRP A 449 5.07 -17.45 -33.02
C TRP A 449 3.92 -16.58 -33.53
N SER A 450 2.80 -17.21 -33.88
CA SER A 450 1.59 -16.52 -34.36
C SER A 450 0.98 -15.58 -33.33
N LEU A 451 1.11 -15.90 -32.05
CA LEU A 451 0.74 -15.05 -30.92
C LEU A 451 2.01 -14.76 -30.12
N PRO A 452 2.32 -13.47 -29.82
CA PRO A 452 3.49 -13.10 -29.04
C PRO A 452 3.25 -13.36 -27.53
N ILE A 453 2.88 -14.59 -27.19
CA ILE A 453 2.62 -15.08 -25.83
C ILE A 453 3.47 -16.34 -25.61
N PRO A 454 4.30 -16.37 -24.58
CA PRO A 454 4.51 -15.44 -23.45
C PRO A 454 5.34 -14.19 -23.78
N GLY A 455 5.76 -13.98 -24.98
CA GLY A 455 6.54 -12.87 -25.51
C GLY A 455 6.86 -13.14 -26.98
N PRO A 456 7.58 -12.25 -27.67
CA PRO A 456 8.06 -12.54 -29.01
C PRO A 456 9.03 -13.72 -28.99
N GLY A 457 8.98 -14.55 -30.05
CA GLY A 457 9.82 -15.73 -30.17
C GLY A 457 9.53 -16.52 -31.42
N ALA A 458 10.26 -17.60 -31.62
CA ALA A 458 10.11 -18.49 -32.77
C ALA A 458 10.25 -19.97 -32.41
N ALA A 459 9.69 -20.81 -33.25
CA ALA A 459 10.04 -22.21 -33.35
C ALA A 459 11.08 -22.39 -34.47
N LEU A 460 11.96 -23.37 -34.32
CA LEU A 460 12.88 -23.77 -35.38
C LEU A 460 12.28 -25.00 -36.06
N ARG A 461 12.18 -24.94 -37.41
CA ARG A 461 11.78 -26.08 -38.22
C ARG A 461 13.06 -26.75 -38.76
N LEU A 462 13.15 -28.05 -38.55
CA LEU A 462 14.23 -28.85 -39.02
C LEU A 462 14.01 -29.27 -40.50
N ARG A 463 15.09 -29.63 -41.17
CA ARG A 463 15.02 -30.15 -42.56
C ARG A 463 14.27 -31.48 -42.68
N THR A 464 14.12 -32.20 -41.55
CA THR A 464 13.22 -33.36 -41.45
C THR A 464 11.75 -33.03 -41.56
N GLY A 465 11.38 -31.72 -41.59
CA GLY A 465 10.01 -31.25 -41.55
C GLY A 465 9.43 -31.08 -40.14
N GLU A 466 10.10 -31.61 -39.13
CA GLU A 466 9.65 -31.51 -37.74
C GLU A 466 10.02 -30.17 -37.11
N ARG A 467 9.19 -29.72 -36.15
CA ARG A 467 9.53 -28.58 -35.28
C ARG A 467 10.42 -29.04 -34.14
N TRP A 468 11.53 -28.34 -33.95
CA TRP A 468 12.39 -28.57 -32.81
C TRP A 468 11.61 -28.48 -31.48
N ARG A 469 11.96 -29.34 -30.53
CA ARG A 469 11.20 -29.50 -29.27
C ARG A 469 11.15 -28.25 -28.38
N HIS A 470 12.08 -27.29 -28.55
CA HIS A 470 12.15 -26.07 -27.78
C HIS A 470 11.76 -24.86 -28.64
N GLY A 471 10.95 -23.97 -28.04
CA GLY A 471 10.74 -22.63 -28.59
C GLY A 471 11.79 -21.67 -28.07
N VAL A 472 12.22 -20.74 -28.92
CA VAL A 472 13.20 -19.71 -28.58
C VAL A 472 12.47 -18.39 -28.38
N ALA A 473 12.34 -17.95 -27.11
CA ALA A 473 11.82 -16.62 -26.81
C ALA A 473 12.94 -15.61 -27.04
N ILE A 474 12.80 -14.77 -28.06
CA ILE A 474 13.77 -13.76 -28.49
C ILE A 474 13.03 -12.54 -29.01
N ALA A 475 13.53 -11.35 -28.70
CA ALA A 475 12.88 -10.08 -29.04
C ALA A 475 12.68 -9.85 -30.54
N ARG A 476 13.60 -10.37 -31.38
CA ARG A 476 13.58 -10.17 -32.84
C ARG A 476 13.73 -11.52 -33.58
N PRO A 477 12.67 -12.30 -33.79
CA PRO A 477 12.74 -13.59 -34.47
C PRO A 477 13.29 -13.52 -35.91
N ALA A 478 12.93 -12.47 -36.66
CA ALA A 478 13.46 -12.24 -38.02
C ALA A 478 14.97 -11.95 -38.03
N GLY A 479 15.49 -11.32 -36.98
CA GLY A 479 16.94 -11.11 -36.82
C GLY A 479 17.69 -12.43 -36.56
N LEU A 480 17.08 -13.35 -35.80
CA LEU A 480 17.62 -14.68 -35.60
C LEU A 480 17.75 -15.44 -36.95
N ALA A 481 16.72 -15.42 -37.80
CA ALA A 481 16.74 -16.07 -39.09
C ALA A 481 17.86 -15.50 -39.98
N ARG A 482 18.05 -14.19 -40.02
CA ARG A 482 19.14 -13.54 -40.79
C ARG A 482 20.51 -13.92 -40.25
N ALA A 483 20.72 -13.94 -38.93
CA ALA A 483 21.98 -14.33 -38.33
C ALA A 483 22.33 -15.81 -38.64
N LEU A 484 21.35 -16.71 -38.58
CA LEU A 484 21.51 -18.11 -38.93
C LEU A 484 21.82 -18.28 -40.43
N SER A 485 21.14 -17.56 -41.33
CA SER A 485 21.39 -17.59 -42.78
C SER A 485 22.80 -17.12 -43.12
N ALA A 486 23.24 -16.02 -42.48
CA ALA A 486 24.60 -15.50 -42.71
C ALA A 486 25.68 -16.48 -42.27
N ALA A 487 25.47 -17.18 -41.16
CA ALA A 487 26.43 -18.15 -40.63
C ALA A 487 26.39 -19.49 -41.35
N ALA A 488 25.22 -19.89 -41.87
CA ALA A 488 25.08 -21.15 -42.63
C ALA A 488 25.53 -21.04 -44.09
N GLY A 489 25.76 -19.82 -44.64
CA GLY A 489 26.01 -19.60 -46.05
C GLY A 489 24.85 -19.96 -46.98
N THR A 490 23.69 -20.30 -46.42
CA THR A 490 22.48 -20.68 -47.15
C THR A 490 21.26 -19.96 -46.57
N ALA A 491 20.26 -19.64 -47.40
CA ALA A 491 19.07 -18.95 -46.97
C ALA A 491 18.24 -19.86 -46.04
N ILE A 492 18.09 -19.43 -44.78
CA ILE A 492 17.14 -20.04 -43.82
C ILE A 492 15.85 -19.21 -43.86
N ALA A 493 14.76 -19.82 -44.30
CA ALA A 493 13.50 -19.15 -44.52
C ALA A 493 12.89 -18.59 -43.22
N THR A 494 12.29 -17.42 -43.32
CA THR A 494 11.39 -16.92 -42.25
C THR A 494 9.98 -17.19 -42.73
N GLU A 495 9.37 -18.25 -42.25
CA GLU A 495 7.99 -18.58 -42.58
C GLU A 495 7.05 -17.99 -41.55
N ALA A 496 6.35 -16.91 -41.90
CA ALA A 496 5.25 -16.41 -41.11
C ALA A 496 3.98 -17.24 -41.43
N PRO A 497 3.22 -17.71 -40.42
CA PRO A 497 1.93 -18.34 -40.70
C PRO A 497 1.01 -17.34 -41.42
N PRO A 498 0.16 -17.77 -42.37
CA PRO A 498 -0.57 -16.92 -43.32
C PRO A 498 -1.42 -15.78 -42.75
N ARG A 499 -1.77 -15.85 -41.45
CA ARG A 499 -2.54 -14.81 -40.72
C ARG A 499 -1.70 -13.86 -39.87
N ALA A 500 -0.42 -14.11 -39.68
CA ALA A 500 0.44 -13.33 -38.78
C ALA A 500 1.12 -12.11 -39.46
N GLY A 501 1.13 -12.01 -40.79
CA GLY A 501 1.84 -10.96 -41.52
C GLY A 501 1.38 -9.53 -41.16
N ARG A 502 0.11 -9.31 -40.86
CA ARG A 502 -0.43 -7.99 -40.47
C ARG A 502 -0.09 -7.64 -39.01
N TYR A 503 0.05 -8.61 -38.13
CA TYR A 503 0.34 -8.37 -36.72
C TYR A 503 1.82 -8.11 -36.46
N VAL A 504 2.71 -8.75 -37.22
CA VAL A 504 4.17 -8.49 -37.18
C VAL A 504 4.49 -7.09 -37.71
N GLN A 505 3.79 -6.61 -38.73
CA GLN A 505 3.94 -5.24 -39.22
C GLN A 505 3.42 -4.19 -38.22
N ALA A 506 2.31 -4.44 -37.53
CA ALA A 506 1.75 -3.54 -36.51
C ALA A 506 2.63 -3.48 -35.25
N SER A 507 3.16 -4.60 -34.80
CA SER A 507 4.05 -4.64 -33.60
C SER A 507 5.43 -4.05 -33.88
N THR A 508 5.94 -4.15 -35.11
CA THR A 508 7.21 -3.48 -35.50
C THR A 508 7.03 -1.98 -35.73
N ALA A 509 5.86 -1.52 -36.16
CA ALA A 509 5.53 -0.10 -36.28
C ALA A 509 5.38 0.57 -34.90
N LEU A 510 4.74 -0.09 -33.93
CA LEU A 510 4.65 0.38 -32.54
C LEU A 510 6.00 0.39 -31.79
N ALA A 511 6.91 -0.51 -32.13
CA ALA A 511 8.25 -0.54 -31.54
C ALA A 511 9.22 0.49 -32.16
N ARG A 512 8.90 1.07 -33.32
CA ARG A 512 9.68 2.15 -33.97
C ARG A 512 9.25 3.55 -33.57
N GLY A 513 8.12 3.69 -32.87
CA GLY A 513 7.58 4.97 -32.39
C GLY A 513 8.00 5.32 -30.95
N ARG A 514 9.06 4.69 -30.42
CA ARG A 514 9.63 5.00 -29.09
C ARG A 514 11.14 5.17 -29.17
#